data_db68167f4b1e8e8ff6b080e2b6803591
#
_entry.id   db68167f4b1e8e8ff6b080e2b6803591
#
_cell.length_a   1.000
_cell.length_b   1.000
_cell.length_c   1.000
_cell.angle_alpha   90.00
_cell.angle_beta   90.00
_cell.angle_gamma   90.00
#
_symmetry.space_group_name_H-M   'P 1'
#
loop_
_entity.id
_entity.type
_entity.pdbx_description
1 polymer ?
#
loop_
_entity_poly.entity_id
_entity_poly.type
_entity_poly.pdbx_seq_one_letter_code
_entity_poly.pdbx_strand_id
1 'polypeptide(L)'
;MGAHAARRAIPMTHADPERLAILVHEVRSPVAALTAIAEVCVNERLETSARRPLVELAIVACRGIERLVTDAALASVRREKVDVGRLVEEAAAAAVLGGGSVRAEVDDGMPPLHVDPLRLRQALDNLVSNALVHAESAGEVVVHARRAGAEVLLSVVDQGPGVPLAEQQRIFEPGVRLSSERSGSGLGLAVARAVAEAHGGKLIVESVAGKGATFTIALPVS
;
A
#
# COMPACT_ATOMS: atom_id res chain seq x y z
N MET A 1 22.79 -13.48 -46.74
CA MET A 1 22.98 -14.26 -45.51
C MET A 1 22.34 -13.47 -44.37
N GLY A 2 21.15 -13.90 -43.98
CA GLY A 2 20.33 -13.26 -42.99
C GLY A 2 20.69 -13.72 -41.58
N ALA A 3 20.90 -12.76 -40.68
CA ALA A 3 21.00 -13.00 -39.24
C ALA A 3 19.61 -12.75 -38.62
N HIS A 4 18.87 -13.80 -38.32
CA HIS A 4 17.67 -13.77 -37.48
C HIS A 4 18.06 -13.40 -36.05
N ALA A 5 17.72 -12.18 -35.64
CA ALA A 5 17.73 -11.80 -34.23
C ALA A 5 16.56 -12.53 -33.54
N ALA A 6 16.88 -13.61 -32.82
CA ALA A 6 15.94 -14.29 -31.96
C ALA A 6 15.48 -13.32 -30.85
N ARG A 7 14.25 -12.86 -30.93
CA ARG A 7 13.54 -12.22 -29.80
C ARG A 7 13.47 -13.25 -28.67
N ARG A 8 14.28 -13.07 -27.63
CA ARG A 8 14.09 -13.77 -26.36
C ARG A 8 12.74 -13.37 -25.79
N ALA A 9 11.78 -14.26 -25.88
CA ALA A 9 10.53 -14.15 -25.15
C ALA A 9 10.86 -14.14 -23.66
N ILE A 10 10.47 -13.07 -22.97
CA ILE A 10 10.49 -13.00 -21.51
C ILE A 10 9.49 -14.06 -21.04
N PRO A 11 9.90 -15.05 -20.21
CA PRO A 11 8.96 -16.01 -19.70
C PRO A 11 7.98 -15.28 -18.79
N MET A 12 6.72 -15.19 -19.20
CA MET A 12 5.62 -14.83 -18.31
C MET A 12 5.57 -15.90 -17.22
N THR A 13 5.97 -15.52 -16.01
CA THR A 13 5.93 -16.36 -14.84
C THR A 13 4.48 -16.68 -14.51
N HIS A 14 4.12 -17.94 -14.70
CA HIS A 14 2.83 -18.48 -14.34
C HIS A 14 2.58 -18.25 -12.85
N ALA A 15 1.60 -17.39 -12.53
CA ALA A 15 0.94 -17.47 -11.24
C ALA A 15 0.43 -18.91 -11.11
N ASP A 16 0.73 -19.56 -9.98
CA ASP A 16 0.32 -20.92 -9.72
C ASP A 16 -1.21 -21.01 -9.90
N PRO A 17 -1.71 -21.74 -10.91
CA PRO A 17 -3.13 -21.75 -11.26
C PRO A 17 -4.00 -22.25 -10.10
N GLU A 18 -3.48 -23.09 -9.22
CA GLU A 18 -4.20 -23.57 -8.04
C GLU A 18 -4.36 -22.44 -7.01
N ARG A 19 -3.32 -21.63 -6.78
CA ARG A 19 -3.41 -20.48 -5.87
C ARG A 19 -4.36 -19.41 -6.40
N LEU A 20 -4.33 -19.14 -7.71
CA LEU A 20 -5.27 -18.20 -8.32
C LEU A 20 -6.71 -18.70 -8.18
N ALA A 21 -6.97 -20.01 -8.37
CA ALA A 21 -8.28 -20.59 -8.18
C ALA A 21 -8.78 -20.49 -6.75
N ILE A 22 -7.92 -20.69 -5.75
CA ILE A 22 -8.23 -20.54 -4.33
C ILE A 22 -8.59 -19.07 -4.04
N LEU A 23 -7.75 -18.11 -4.46
CA LEU A 23 -8.02 -16.68 -4.26
C LEU A 23 -9.33 -16.23 -4.90
N VAL A 24 -9.61 -16.68 -6.14
CA VAL A 24 -10.88 -16.39 -6.82
C VAL A 24 -12.07 -16.96 -6.04
N HIS A 25 -11.93 -18.16 -5.48
CA HIS A 25 -12.97 -18.78 -4.67
C HIS A 25 -13.19 -18.02 -3.35
N GLU A 26 -12.13 -17.65 -2.66
CA GLU A 26 -12.19 -16.93 -1.39
C GLU A 26 -12.71 -15.49 -1.53
N VAL A 27 -12.40 -14.80 -2.63
CA VAL A 27 -12.95 -13.46 -2.93
C VAL A 27 -14.44 -13.53 -3.31
N ARG A 28 -14.88 -14.60 -3.93
CA ARG A 28 -16.28 -14.74 -4.38
C ARG A 28 -17.29 -14.63 -3.25
N SER A 29 -17.01 -15.23 -2.10
CA SER A 29 -17.92 -15.25 -0.94
C SER A 29 -18.17 -13.85 -0.38
N PRO A 30 -17.15 -13.04 -0.01
CA PRO A 30 -17.37 -11.69 0.49
C PRO A 30 -17.97 -10.74 -0.58
N VAL A 31 -17.62 -10.92 -1.86
CA VAL A 31 -18.23 -10.13 -2.95
C VAL A 31 -19.71 -10.45 -3.09
N ALA A 32 -20.11 -11.73 -3.04
CA ALA A 32 -21.51 -12.12 -3.06
C ALA A 32 -22.30 -11.56 -1.88
N ALA A 33 -21.71 -11.54 -0.68
CA ALA A 33 -22.31 -10.92 0.51
C ALA A 33 -22.53 -9.42 0.31
N LEU A 34 -21.53 -8.68 -0.22
CA LEU A 34 -21.67 -7.25 -0.51
C LEU A 34 -22.72 -6.96 -1.57
N THR A 35 -22.81 -7.80 -2.60
CA THR A 35 -23.85 -7.66 -3.65
C THR A 35 -25.23 -7.86 -3.06
N ALA A 36 -25.44 -8.91 -2.26
CA ALA A 36 -26.73 -9.16 -1.60
C ALA A 36 -27.13 -8.01 -0.66
N ILE A 37 -26.18 -7.45 0.11
CA ILE A 37 -26.41 -6.29 0.98
C ILE A 37 -26.83 -5.07 0.13
N ALA A 38 -26.13 -4.83 -0.98
CA ALA A 38 -26.45 -3.71 -1.88
C ALA A 38 -27.85 -3.86 -2.49
N GLU A 39 -28.22 -5.06 -2.92
CA GLU A 39 -29.56 -5.35 -3.47
C GLU A 39 -30.68 -5.09 -2.44
N VAL A 40 -30.48 -5.53 -1.20
CA VAL A 40 -31.43 -5.27 -0.10
C VAL A 40 -31.52 -3.77 0.18
N CYS A 41 -30.39 -3.04 0.21
CA CYS A 41 -30.39 -1.60 0.47
C CYS A 41 -31.04 -0.77 -0.64
N VAL A 42 -31.02 -1.26 -1.89
CA VAL A 42 -31.62 -0.56 -3.05
C VAL A 42 -33.13 -0.86 -3.15
N ASN A 43 -33.54 -2.10 -2.89
CA ASN A 43 -34.91 -2.56 -3.15
C ASN A 43 -35.86 -2.40 -1.97
N GLU A 44 -35.37 -2.24 -0.75
CA GLU A 44 -36.19 -2.16 0.45
C GLU A 44 -36.03 -0.82 1.19
N ARG A 45 -37.14 -0.26 1.69
CA ARG A 45 -37.10 0.83 2.68
C ARG A 45 -36.79 0.23 4.05
N LEU A 46 -35.50 -0.04 4.29
CA LEU A 46 -35.03 -0.61 5.54
C LEU A 46 -35.26 0.33 6.72
N GLU A 47 -35.84 -0.18 7.78
CA GLU A 47 -35.85 0.50 9.07
C GLU A 47 -34.43 0.65 9.61
N THR A 48 -34.22 1.69 10.42
CA THR A 48 -32.89 2.01 11.00
C THR A 48 -32.31 0.84 11.79
N SER A 49 -33.13 0.03 12.44
CA SER A 49 -32.75 -1.15 13.20
C SER A 49 -32.17 -2.28 12.33
N ALA A 50 -32.66 -2.43 11.10
CA ALA A 50 -32.20 -3.44 10.14
C ALA A 50 -30.90 -3.05 9.41
N ARG A 51 -30.58 -1.75 9.36
CA ARG A 51 -29.36 -1.25 8.67
C ARG A 51 -28.07 -1.63 9.37
N ARG A 52 -28.05 -1.59 10.71
CA ARG A 52 -26.84 -1.85 11.50
C ARG A 52 -26.24 -3.23 11.26
N PRO A 53 -26.99 -4.35 11.32
CA PRO A 53 -26.45 -5.68 11.03
C PRO A 53 -25.91 -5.81 9.59
N LEU A 54 -26.55 -5.17 8.61
CA LEU A 54 -26.08 -5.18 7.21
C LEU A 54 -24.77 -4.43 7.04
N VAL A 55 -24.60 -3.29 7.71
CA VAL A 55 -23.34 -2.54 7.72
C VAL A 55 -22.24 -3.36 8.39
N GLU A 56 -22.51 -4.01 9.51
CA GLU A 56 -21.55 -4.88 10.20
C GLU A 56 -21.12 -6.05 9.29
N LEU A 57 -22.06 -6.67 8.59
CA LEU A 57 -21.75 -7.75 7.63
C LEU A 57 -20.94 -7.24 6.44
N ALA A 58 -21.25 -6.06 5.91
CA ALA A 58 -20.48 -5.44 4.84
C ALA A 58 -19.03 -5.15 5.28
N ILE A 59 -18.83 -4.64 6.50
CA ILE A 59 -17.51 -4.43 7.07
C ILE A 59 -16.71 -5.73 7.17
N VAL A 60 -17.35 -6.83 7.64
CA VAL A 60 -16.70 -8.15 7.72
C VAL A 60 -16.30 -8.66 6.33
N ALA A 61 -17.17 -8.51 5.33
CA ALA A 61 -16.88 -8.90 3.96
C ALA A 61 -15.71 -8.08 3.36
N CYS A 62 -15.71 -6.77 3.56
CA CYS A 62 -14.60 -5.90 3.15
C CYS A 62 -13.28 -6.33 3.80
N ARG A 63 -13.25 -6.53 5.10
CA ARG A 63 -12.05 -7.01 5.83
C ARG A 63 -11.56 -8.37 5.32
N GLY A 64 -12.46 -9.25 4.91
CA GLY A 64 -12.11 -10.52 4.27
C GLY A 64 -11.35 -10.33 2.96
N ILE A 65 -11.85 -9.47 2.07
CA ILE A 65 -11.18 -9.12 0.81
C ILE A 65 -9.82 -8.47 1.08
N GLU A 66 -9.78 -7.56 2.03
CA GLU A 66 -8.57 -6.87 2.47
C GLU A 66 -7.46 -7.83 2.88
N ARG A 67 -7.79 -8.81 3.72
CA ARG A 67 -6.85 -9.83 4.15
C ARG A 67 -6.36 -10.67 2.96
N LEU A 68 -7.25 -11.09 2.06
CA LEU A 68 -6.90 -11.85 0.86
C LEU A 68 -5.94 -11.09 -0.06
N VAL A 69 -6.16 -9.79 -0.25
CA VAL A 69 -5.28 -8.93 -1.04
C VAL A 69 -3.90 -8.82 -0.38
N THR A 70 -3.85 -8.66 0.94
CA THR A 70 -2.60 -8.60 1.70
C THR A 70 -1.85 -9.93 1.64
N ASP A 71 -2.52 -11.06 1.86
CA ASP A 71 -1.95 -12.40 1.79
C ASP A 71 -1.44 -12.73 0.38
N ALA A 72 -2.18 -12.33 -0.66
CA ALA A 72 -1.74 -12.46 -2.05
C ALA A 72 -0.51 -11.60 -2.36
N ALA A 73 -0.42 -10.41 -1.78
CA ALA A 73 0.76 -9.56 -1.90
C ALA A 73 2.02 -10.20 -1.28
N LEU A 74 1.85 -11.03 -0.25
CA LEU A 74 2.96 -11.69 0.47
C LEU A 74 3.31 -13.08 -0.09
N ALA A 75 2.41 -13.71 -0.84
CA ALA A 75 2.52 -15.12 -1.24
C ALA A 75 3.70 -15.47 -2.16
N SER A 76 4.37 -14.48 -2.78
CA SER A 76 5.55 -14.69 -3.60
C SER A 76 6.42 -13.44 -3.65
N VAL A 77 7.29 -13.24 -2.67
CA VAL A 77 8.32 -12.19 -2.70
C VAL A 77 9.49 -12.69 -3.55
N ARG A 78 9.76 -12.02 -4.66
CA ARG A 78 10.90 -12.29 -5.54
C ARG A 78 11.98 -11.24 -5.30
N ARG A 79 12.89 -11.55 -4.43
CA ARG A 79 13.98 -10.63 -4.09
C ARG A 79 15.03 -10.61 -5.19
N GLU A 80 15.40 -9.44 -5.64
CA GLU A 80 16.53 -9.18 -6.53
C GLU A 80 17.30 -7.96 -6.06
N LYS A 81 18.47 -7.73 -6.64
CA LYS A 81 19.31 -6.58 -6.32
C LYS A 81 18.72 -5.33 -6.96
N VAL A 82 18.21 -4.40 -6.15
CA VAL A 82 17.48 -3.21 -6.57
C VAL A 82 18.21 -1.95 -6.13
N ASP A 83 18.29 -0.99 -7.04
CA ASP A 83 18.62 0.40 -6.74
C ASP A 83 17.36 1.08 -6.17
N VAL A 84 17.33 1.22 -4.84
CA VAL A 84 16.17 1.78 -4.15
C VAL A 84 16.04 3.29 -4.31
N GLY A 85 17.15 3.99 -4.57
CA GLY A 85 17.11 5.41 -4.89
C GLY A 85 16.33 5.65 -6.17
N ARG A 86 16.65 4.91 -7.23
CA ARG A 86 15.91 4.95 -8.48
C ARG A 86 14.44 4.59 -8.30
N LEU A 87 14.12 3.60 -7.45
CA LEU A 87 12.74 3.21 -7.19
C LEU A 87 11.94 4.35 -6.54
N VAL A 88 12.56 5.10 -5.63
CA VAL A 88 11.97 6.29 -4.98
C VAL A 88 11.73 7.42 -6.01
N GLU A 89 12.72 7.70 -6.87
CA GLU A 89 12.58 8.69 -7.93
C GLU A 89 11.43 8.35 -8.91
N GLU A 90 11.34 7.08 -9.32
CA GLU A 90 10.28 6.59 -10.19
C GLU A 90 8.89 6.68 -9.52
N ALA A 91 8.78 6.43 -8.19
CA ALA A 91 7.55 6.57 -7.45
C ALA A 91 7.09 8.03 -7.37
N ALA A 92 8.01 8.96 -7.07
CA ALA A 92 7.73 10.38 -7.02
C ALA A 92 7.32 10.92 -8.42
N ALA A 93 8.05 10.55 -9.47
CA ALA A 93 7.75 10.96 -10.84
C ALA A 93 6.36 10.48 -11.29
N ALA A 94 5.98 9.26 -10.98
CA ALA A 94 4.64 8.74 -11.29
C ALA A 94 3.53 9.52 -10.57
N ALA A 95 3.75 9.89 -9.30
CA ALA A 95 2.80 10.68 -8.53
C ALA A 95 2.65 12.11 -9.10
N VAL A 96 3.74 12.73 -9.56
CA VAL A 96 3.71 14.03 -10.24
C VAL A 96 2.93 13.95 -11.56
N LEU A 97 3.12 12.89 -12.37
CA LEU A 97 2.34 12.66 -13.58
C LEU A 97 0.84 12.49 -13.30
N GLY A 98 0.50 11.95 -12.12
CA GLY A 98 -0.87 11.85 -11.61
C GLY A 98 -1.45 13.18 -11.09
N GLY A 99 -0.70 14.29 -11.15
CA GLY A 99 -1.12 15.62 -10.68
C GLY A 99 -0.79 15.91 -9.22
N GLY A 100 -0.05 15.04 -8.53
CA GLY A 100 0.41 15.25 -7.16
C GLY A 100 1.62 16.19 -7.09
N SER A 101 1.74 16.95 -5.99
CA SER A 101 2.94 17.73 -5.67
C SER A 101 3.88 16.84 -4.83
N VAL A 102 4.83 16.18 -5.47
CA VAL A 102 5.74 15.21 -4.86
C VAL A 102 7.17 15.46 -5.30
N ARG A 103 8.12 15.38 -4.37
CA ARG A 103 9.56 15.49 -4.63
C ARG A 103 10.32 14.31 -4.03
N ALA A 104 11.29 13.80 -4.78
CA ALA A 104 12.22 12.78 -4.30
C ALA A 104 13.51 13.43 -3.78
N GLU A 105 14.04 12.89 -2.69
CA GLU A 105 15.34 13.20 -2.15
C GLU A 105 16.09 11.89 -1.85
N VAL A 106 17.19 11.66 -2.53
CA VAL A 106 17.97 10.43 -2.41
C VAL A 106 19.39 10.79 -1.97
N ASP A 107 19.84 10.22 -0.86
CA ASP A 107 21.21 10.41 -0.40
C ASP A 107 22.21 9.76 -1.37
N ASP A 108 23.38 10.36 -1.50
CA ASP A 108 24.46 9.81 -2.30
C ASP A 108 24.97 8.47 -1.74
N GLY A 109 25.36 7.59 -2.63
CA GLY A 109 26.00 6.31 -2.24
C GLY A 109 25.04 5.30 -1.59
N MET A 110 23.76 5.35 -1.92
CA MET A 110 22.78 4.37 -1.47
C MET A 110 23.20 2.95 -1.84
N PRO A 111 23.23 2.01 -0.88
CA PRO A 111 23.51 0.62 -1.19
C PRO A 111 22.32 -0.01 -1.92
N PRO A 112 22.57 -0.89 -2.89
CA PRO A 112 21.47 -1.70 -3.45
C PRO A 112 20.96 -2.69 -2.39
N LEU A 113 19.65 -2.94 -2.40
CA LEU A 113 19.00 -3.89 -1.49
C LEU A 113 18.53 -5.14 -2.22
N HIS A 114 18.48 -6.27 -1.52
CA HIS A 114 17.85 -7.51 -1.98
C HIS A 114 16.36 -7.51 -1.61
N VAL A 115 15.54 -6.96 -2.49
CA VAL A 115 14.10 -6.75 -2.29
C VAL A 115 13.30 -7.13 -3.53
N ASP A 116 11.99 -7.30 -3.37
CA ASP A 116 11.06 -7.41 -4.50
C ASP A 116 10.69 -5.99 -4.97
N PRO A 117 11.14 -5.57 -6.16
CA PRO A 117 10.94 -4.19 -6.62
C PRO A 117 9.46 -3.85 -6.84
N LEU A 118 8.66 -4.83 -7.29
CA LEU A 118 7.24 -4.61 -7.52
C LEU A 118 6.49 -4.38 -6.21
N ARG A 119 6.80 -5.18 -5.19
CA ARG A 119 6.17 -5.07 -3.87
C ARG A 119 6.63 -3.81 -3.14
N LEU A 120 7.92 -3.51 -3.18
CA LEU A 120 8.43 -2.30 -2.55
C LEU A 120 7.87 -1.04 -3.22
N ARG A 121 7.75 -1.05 -4.56
CA ARG A 121 7.09 0.01 -5.30
C ARG A 121 5.62 0.16 -4.88
N GLN A 122 4.88 -0.93 -4.77
CA GLN A 122 3.50 -0.93 -4.29
C GLN A 122 3.37 -0.30 -2.89
N ALA A 123 4.31 -0.64 -1.98
CA ALA A 123 4.33 -0.06 -0.65
C ALA A 123 4.57 1.47 -0.69
N LEU A 124 5.53 1.93 -1.48
CA LEU A 124 5.82 3.36 -1.68
C LEU A 124 4.61 4.09 -2.29
N ASP A 125 4.00 3.55 -3.34
CA ASP A 125 2.82 4.14 -3.97
C ASP A 125 1.65 4.27 -2.97
N ASN A 126 1.46 3.30 -2.08
CA ASN A 126 0.46 3.36 -1.01
C ASN A 126 0.77 4.49 -0.01
N LEU A 127 2.04 4.66 0.39
CA LEU A 127 2.42 5.73 1.31
C LEU A 127 2.28 7.10 0.65
N VAL A 128 2.72 7.26 -0.60
CA VAL A 128 2.61 8.52 -1.37
C VAL A 128 1.13 8.87 -1.60
N SER A 129 0.31 7.90 -2.01
CA SER A 129 -1.13 8.12 -2.17
C SER A 129 -1.81 8.53 -0.87
N ASN A 130 -1.43 7.89 0.25
CA ASN A 130 -1.91 8.27 1.58
C ASN A 130 -1.52 9.71 1.92
N ALA A 131 -0.28 10.09 1.72
CA ALA A 131 0.23 11.44 1.95
C ALA A 131 -0.53 12.47 1.10
N LEU A 132 -0.71 12.23 -0.20
CA LEU A 132 -1.44 13.13 -1.10
C LEU A 132 -2.91 13.32 -0.71
N VAL A 133 -3.59 12.24 -0.29
CA VAL A 133 -4.99 12.31 0.19
C VAL A 133 -5.11 13.12 1.46
N HIS A 134 -4.10 13.06 2.34
CA HIS A 134 -4.15 13.70 3.65
C HIS A 134 -3.46 15.06 3.70
N ALA A 135 -2.51 15.37 2.82
CA ALA A 135 -1.84 16.68 2.76
C ALA A 135 -2.78 17.81 2.33
N GLU A 136 -3.88 17.52 1.67
CA GLU A 136 -4.86 18.47 1.17
C GLU A 136 -4.21 19.72 0.52
N SER A 137 -4.11 20.53 0.05
CA SER A 137 -3.44 21.73 -0.47
C SER A 137 -2.31 22.26 0.44
N ALA A 138 -1.90 21.48 1.43
CA ALA A 138 -1.03 21.98 2.53
C ALA A 138 0.46 21.82 2.27
N GLY A 139 0.87 21.49 1.05
CA GLY A 139 2.30 21.45 0.72
C GLY A 139 2.73 20.27 -0.15
N GLU A 140 4.02 20.23 -0.38
CA GLU A 140 4.66 19.19 -1.17
C GLU A 140 4.90 17.94 -0.32
N VAL A 141 4.58 16.77 -0.85
CA VAL A 141 4.97 15.49 -0.26
C VAL A 141 6.43 15.21 -0.63
N VAL A 142 7.24 14.83 0.34
CA VAL A 142 8.65 14.51 0.10
C VAL A 142 8.88 13.03 0.33
N VAL A 143 9.51 12.37 -0.64
CA VAL A 143 9.92 10.96 -0.56
C VAL A 143 11.42 10.91 -0.41
N HIS A 144 11.89 10.45 0.75
CA HIS A 144 13.31 10.32 1.06
C HIS A 144 13.81 8.88 0.96
N ALA A 145 15.02 8.71 0.42
CA ALA A 145 15.81 7.51 0.59
C ALA A 145 17.13 7.86 1.26
N ARG A 146 17.39 7.31 2.44
CA ARG A 146 18.65 7.55 3.17
C ARG A 146 19.19 6.29 3.81
N ARG A 147 20.52 6.24 4.00
CA ARG A 147 21.16 5.17 4.77
C ARG A 147 21.28 5.57 6.25
N ALA A 148 20.90 4.68 7.13
CA ALA A 148 21.05 4.84 8.59
C ALA A 148 21.72 3.58 9.18
N GLY A 149 23.05 3.59 9.21
CA GLY A 149 23.84 2.45 9.71
C GLY A 149 23.65 1.19 8.86
N ALA A 150 23.04 0.16 9.46
CA ALA A 150 22.73 -1.13 8.81
C ALA A 150 21.33 -1.15 8.15
N GLU A 151 20.61 -0.05 8.14
CA GLU A 151 19.28 0.06 7.52
C GLU A 151 19.30 1.10 6.40
N VAL A 152 18.41 0.90 5.43
CA VAL A 152 17.98 1.92 4.47
C VAL A 152 16.57 2.34 4.87
N LEU A 153 16.36 3.64 4.97
CA LEU A 153 15.11 4.26 5.35
C LEU A 153 14.47 4.92 4.13
N LEU A 154 13.29 4.47 3.76
CA LEU A 154 12.45 5.05 2.72
C LEU A 154 11.29 5.76 3.41
N SER A 155 11.31 7.08 3.44
CA SER A 155 10.36 7.89 4.20
C SER A 155 9.49 8.72 3.28
N VAL A 156 8.19 8.78 3.58
CA VAL A 156 7.24 9.70 2.93
C VAL A 156 6.78 10.69 3.97
N VAL A 157 7.00 11.97 3.70
CA VAL A 157 6.71 13.10 4.59
C VAL A 157 5.57 13.91 4.02
N ASP A 158 4.54 14.14 4.80
CA ASP A 158 3.43 15.03 4.47
C ASP A 158 3.27 16.15 5.51
N GLN A 159 2.58 17.20 5.13
CA GLN A 159 2.25 18.35 5.97
C GLN A 159 0.75 18.38 6.33
N GLY A 160 0.11 17.22 6.35
CA GLY A 160 -1.31 17.07 6.65
C GLY A 160 -1.66 17.28 8.13
N PRO A 161 -2.85 16.84 8.55
CA PRO A 161 -3.33 17.02 9.91
C PRO A 161 -2.59 16.17 10.94
N GLY A 162 -1.69 15.29 10.49
CA GLY A 162 -0.99 14.35 11.35
C GLY A 162 -1.91 13.26 11.92
N VAL A 163 -1.30 12.39 12.72
CA VAL A 163 -1.94 11.22 13.34
C VAL A 163 -1.86 11.35 14.87
N PRO A 164 -2.99 11.39 15.58
CA PRO A 164 -3.01 11.41 17.05
C PRO A 164 -2.27 10.20 17.63
N LEU A 165 -1.52 10.40 18.72
CA LEU A 165 -0.70 9.35 19.33
C LEU A 165 -1.49 8.06 19.65
N ALA A 166 -2.72 8.21 20.13
CA ALA A 166 -3.61 7.09 20.44
C ALA A 166 -3.96 6.21 19.22
N GLU A 167 -3.87 6.76 18.01
CA GLU A 167 -4.26 6.10 16.76
C GLU A 167 -3.06 5.55 15.98
N GLN A 168 -1.82 5.95 16.30
CA GLN A 168 -0.62 5.60 15.52
C GLN A 168 -0.35 4.09 15.41
N GLN A 169 -0.79 3.29 16.37
CA GLN A 169 -0.69 1.84 16.28
C GLN A 169 -1.81 1.25 15.43
N ARG A 170 -3.01 1.82 15.53
CA ARG A 170 -4.21 1.31 14.88
C ARG A 170 -4.30 1.61 13.38
N ILE A 171 -3.67 2.70 12.91
CA ILE A 171 -3.70 3.06 11.48
C ILE A 171 -3.10 2.01 10.55
N PHE A 172 -2.31 1.07 11.07
CA PHE A 172 -1.74 -0.05 10.33
C PHE A 172 -2.64 -1.29 10.30
N GLU A 173 -3.75 -1.29 11.03
CA GLU A 173 -4.73 -2.37 10.97
C GLU A 173 -5.57 -2.25 9.68
N PRO A 174 -5.86 -3.37 9.00
CA PRO A 174 -6.67 -3.35 7.78
C PRO A 174 -8.03 -2.68 7.99
N GLY A 175 -8.41 -1.78 7.08
CA GLY A 175 -9.69 -1.10 7.08
C GLY A 175 -9.85 0.02 8.12
N VAL A 176 -8.82 0.35 8.88
CA VAL A 176 -8.86 1.48 9.82
C VAL A 176 -8.75 2.80 9.05
N ARG A 177 -9.66 3.73 9.38
CA ARG A 177 -9.73 5.08 8.84
C ARG A 177 -9.99 6.06 9.97
N LEU A 178 -9.22 7.14 10.04
CA LEU A 178 -9.39 8.20 11.05
C LEU A 178 -10.49 9.19 10.70
N SER A 179 -10.89 9.26 9.42
CA SER A 179 -11.96 10.11 8.93
C SER A 179 -12.83 9.35 7.93
N SER A 180 -14.14 9.42 8.09
CA SER A 180 -15.12 8.83 7.15
C SER A 180 -15.34 9.67 5.91
N GLU A 181 -14.91 10.93 5.91
CA GLU A 181 -15.18 11.89 4.83
C GLU A 181 -14.21 11.78 3.65
N ARG A 182 -13.06 11.10 3.84
CA ARG A 182 -12.02 10.98 2.81
C ARG A 182 -12.14 9.65 2.05
N SER A 183 -11.87 9.70 0.76
CA SER A 183 -11.86 8.52 -0.12
C SER A 183 -10.67 7.59 0.20
N GLY A 184 -10.92 6.27 0.24
CA GLY A 184 -9.88 5.25 0.41
C GLY A 184 -10.38 3.98 1.08
N SER A 185 -9.74 2.83 0.77
CA SER A 185 -10.11 1.52 1.33
C SER A 185 -9.63 1.30 2.77
N GLY A 186 -8.68 2.09 3.27
CA GLY A 186 -8.00 1.85 4.55
C GLY A 186 -6.96 0.72 4.50
N LEU A 187 -6.58 0.26 3.31
CA LEU A 187 -5.67 -0.86 3.09
C LEU A 187 -4.22 -0.47 2.89
N GLY A 188 -3.98 0.73 2.37
CA GLY A 188 -2.66 1.12 1.88
C GLY A 188 -1.55 0.96 2.93
N LEU A 189 -1.80 1.41 4.17
CA LEU A 189 -0.84 1.31 5.27
C LEU A 189 -0.62 -0.14 5.73
N ALA A 190 -1.68 -0.95 5.78
CA ALA A 190 -1.58 -2.37 6.13
C ALA A 190 -0.74 -3.14 5.08
N VAL A 191 -0.96 -2.88 3.79
CA VAL A 191 -0.15 -3.47 2.70
C VAL A 191 1.30 -3.00 2.78
N ALA A 192 1.55 -1.71 2.98
CA ALA A 192 2.91 -1.18 3.12
C ALA A 192 3.65 -1.81 4.31
N ARG A 193 2.98 -2.00 5.44
CA ARG A 193 3.52 -2.69 6.61
C ARG A 193 3.87 -4.14 6.31
N ALA A 194 2.94 -4.88 5.71
CA ALA A 194 3.12 -6.28 5.36
C ALA A 194 4.29 -6.48 4.37
N VAL A 195 4.43 -5.57 3.38
CA VAL A 195 5.57 -5.57 2.47
C VAL A 195 6.88 -5.31 3.20
N ALA A 196 6.96 -4.33 4.09
CA ALA A 196 8.15 -4.05 4.89
C ALA A 196 8.58 -5.27 5.72
N GLU A 197 7.63 -5.88 6.45
CA GLU A 197 7.84 -7.09 7.26
C GLU A 197 8.29 -8.30 6.41
N ALA A 198 7.71 -8.49 5.21
CA ALA A 198 8.11 -9.55 4.29
C ALA A 198 9.55 -9.39 3.76
N HIS A 199 10.11 -8.19 3.83
CA HIS A 199 11.49 -7.89 3.49
C HIS A 199 12.44 -7.88 4.71
N GLY A 200 11.95 -8.28 5.89
CA GLY A 200 12.73 -8.31 7.13
C GLY A 200 12.91 -6.94 7.77
N GLY A 201 12.12 -5.96 7.33
CA GLY A 201 12.09 -4.60 7.83
C GLY A 201 10.85 -4.29 8.66
N LYS A 202 10.54 -3.01 8.79
CA LYS A 202 9.39 -2.50 9.54
C LYS A 202 8.85 -1.22 8.91
N LEU A 203 7.56 -0.92 9.14
CA LEU A 203 6.95 0.37 8.84
C LEU A 203 6.76 1.14 10.15
N ILE A 204 7.21 2.38 10.19
CA ILE A 204 7.17 3.29 11.34
C ILE A 204 6.37 4.53 10.96
N VAL A 205 5.68 5.13 11.94
CA VAL A 205 5.08 6.46 11.82
C VAL A 205 5.64 7.38 12.89
N GLU A 206 6.04 8.58 12.48
CA GLU A 206 6.39 9.70 13.34
C GLU A 206 5.44 10.84 12.98
N SER A 207 4.59 11.24 13.91
CA SER A 207 3.59 12.26 13.65
C SER A 207 3.17 13.01 14.91
N VAL A 208 2.88 14.29 14.71
CA VAL A 208 2.26 15.15 15.73
C VAL A 208 0.99 15.74 15.12
N ALA A 209 -0.11 15.65 15.84
CA ALA A 209 -1.38 16.20 15.38
C ALA A 209 -1.22 17.69 14.99
N GLY A 210 -1.66 18.04 13.80
CA GLY A 210 -1.55 19.38 13.21
C GLY A 210 -0.18 19.71 12.58
N LYS A 211 0.78 18.76 12.54
CA LYS A 211 2.13 18.99 11.99
C LYS A 211 2.54 18.01 10.90
N GLY A 212 1.60 17.26 10.34
CA GLY A 212 1.87 16.25 9.33
C GLY A 212 2.32 14.90 9.90
N ALA A 213 2.72 14.03 9.01
CA ALA A 213 3.24 12.71 9.35
C ALA A 213 4.45 12.33 8.48
N THR A 214 5.29 11.46 9.05
CA THR A 214 6.37 10.80 8.35
C THR A 214 6.17 9.30 8.48
N PHE A 215 5.97 8.62 7.36
CA PHE A 215 5.89 7.16 7.28
C PHE A 215 7.20 6.62 6.74
N THR A 216 7.87 5.74 7.47
CA THR A 216 9.20 5.22 7.13
C THR A 216 9.20 3.71 7.02
N ILE A 217 9.54 3.19 5.84
CA ILE A 217 9.92 1.79 5.64
C ILE A 217 11.40 1.67 5.95
N ALA A 218 11.76 0.93 7.01
CA ALA A 218 13.14 0.64 7.38
C ALA A 218 13.48 -0.79 6.92
N LEU A 219 14.50 -0.93 6.06
CA LEU A 219 14.91 -2.21 5.47
C LEU A 219 16.38 -2.49 5.83
N PRO A 220 16.75 -3.74 6.20
CA PRO A 220 18.14 -4.08 6.47
C PRO A 220 18.97 -4.03 5.19
N VAL A 221 20.20 -3.50 5.30
CA VAL A 221 21.23 -3.65 4.26
C VAL A 221 21.76 -5.08 4.38
N SER A 222 21.41 -5.94 3.42
CA SER A 222 21.82 -7.35 3.35
C SER A 222 23.03 -7.52 2.46
#